data_6ba5c59e8b87c420d2a99d09ffbf826a
#
_entry.id   6ba5c59e8b87c420d2a99d09ffbf826a
#
_cell.length_a   1.000
_cell.length_b   1.000
_cell.length_c   1.000
_cell.angle_alpha   90.00
_cell.angle_beta   90.00
_cell.angle_gamma   90.00
#
_symmetry.space_group_name_H-M   'P 1'
#
loop_
_entity.id
_entity.type
_entity.pdbx_description
1 polymer ?
#
loop_
_entity_poly.entity_id
_entity_poly.type
_entity_poly.pdbx_seq_one_letter_code
_entity_poly.pdbx_strand_id
1 'polypeptide(L)'
;MKLLKKSTLAIATCMTLVLSAGSFAAQNVESDVEKQSYSMGASIGNYLSSQIYNQTELGAQINVQLVIDGVIDALKNEQKMSDEDVLTYLNDRSELLNLLSSQKMQQIALESKKASDAFLVENKAKDGVKVTGSGLQYEVIKMGEGKKPNPEDVVTVKYKGTLVDGTVFDETTDPVRFALLTAIAGWEEGLRLMPEGSTFRFAIPSELAYGKDGAGDIPGDTALIFEVELVKSEAPSENAKGMGLTGMGMNGMMGSH
;
A
#
# COMPACT_ATOMS: atom_id res chain seq x y z
N MET A 1 23.30 42.97 -42.03
CA MET A 1 23.73 41.57 -42.01
C MET A 1 24.92 41.46 -41.05
N LYS A 2 24.66 41.16 -39.78
CA LYS A 2 25.68 41.06 -38.74
C LYS A 2 25.69 39.60 -38.24
N LEU A 3 26.79 38.88 -38.47
CA LEU A 3 27.03 37.52 -37.99
C LEU A 3 27.13 37.53 -36.46
N LEU A 4 26.34 36.72 -35.80
CA LEU A 4 26.55 36.34 -34.40
C LEU A 4 27.60 35.23 -34.35
N LYS A 5 28.74 35.53 -33.74
CA LYS A 5 29.76 34.55 -33.35
C LYS A 5 29.22 33.70 -32.19
N LYS A 6 29.09 32.39 -32.40
CA LYS A 6 28.90 31.42 -31.34
C LYS A 6 30.21 31.27 -30.58
N SER A 7 30.28 31.70 -29.34
CA SER A 7 31.36 31.40 -28.42
C SER A 7 31.09 30.04 -27.78
N THR A 8 31.79 29.02 -28.24
CA THR A 8 31.94 27.72 -27.55
C THR A 8 32.82 27.94 -26.32
N LEU A 9 32.18 27.96 -25.15
CA LEU A 9 32.91 27.92 -23.88
C LEU A 9 33.28 26.46 -23.58
N ALA A 10 34.51 26.11 -23.90
CA ALA A 10 35.11 24.85 -23.49
C ALA A 10 35.50 24.95 -22.02
N ILE A 11 34.72 24.32 -21.15
CA ILE A 11 35.08 24.10 -19.75
C ILE A 11 35.94 22.83 -19.71
N ALA A 12 37.24 23.00 -19.95
CA ALA A 12 38.24 21.97 -19.64
C ALA A 12 38.65 22.18 -18.18
N THR A 13 37.96 21.57 -17.26
CA THR A 13 38.39 21.49 -15.87
C THR A 13 39.09 20.14 -15.67
N CYS A 14 40.42 20.16 -15.62
CA CYS A 14 41.24 19.02 -15.22
C CYS A 14 40.81 18.49 -13.86
N MET A 15 40.18 17.34 -13.88
CA MET A 15 39.89 16.56 -12.68
C MET A 15 41.09 15.66 -12.43
N THR A 16 42.14 16.18 -11.75
CA THR A 16 43.23 15.34 -11.24
C THR A 16 42.71 14.60 -10.00
N LEU A 17 42.22 13.39 -10.23
CA LEU A 17 41.93 12.46 -9.14
C LEU A 17 43.25 11.81 -8.69
N VAL A 18 43.81 12.29 -7.61
CA VAL A 18 44.90 11.60 -6.91
C VAL A 18 44.28 10.51 -6.04
N LEU A 19 44.21 9.30 -6.58
CA LEU A 19 43.88 8.12 -5.74
C LEU A 19 45.20 7.67 -5.07
N SER A 20 45.45 8.20 -3.88
CA SER A 20 46.37 7.55 -2.93
C SER A 20 45.55 6.48 -2.18
N ALA A 21 46.00 5.22 -2.27
CA ALA A 21 45.55 4.14 -1.37
C ALA A 21 45.99 4.49 0.06
N GLY A 22 45.15 5.18 0.77
CA GLY A 22 45.33 5.59 2.16
C GLY A 22 44.05 5.42 2.91
N SER A 23 44.13 4.82 4.10
CA SER A 23 43.09 4.61 5.09
C SER A 23 41.98 5.66 5.01
N PHE A 24 40.71 5.18 4.90
CA PHE A 24 39.50 6.02 5.07
C PHE A 24 39.48 6.58 6.51
N ALA A 25 40.23 7.64 6.76
CA ALA A 25 39.96 8.54 7.87
C ALA A 25 38.71 9.32 7.47
N ALA A 26 37.73 9.38 8.36
CA ALA A 26 36.53 10.18 8.15
C ALA A 26 36.92 11.61 7.77
N GLN A 27 36.77 11.98 6.50
CA GLN A 27 36.98 13.34 6.03
C GLN A 27 35.90 14.21 6.72
N ASN A 28 36.34 15.17 7.52
CA ASN A 28 35.42 16.18 8.05
C ASN A 28 34.91 17.02 6.88
N VAL A 29 33.60 17.04 6.71
CA VAL A 29 32.90 17.84 5.70
C VAL A 29 32.67 19.22 6.28
N GLU A 30 33.55 20.18 5.98
CA GLU A 30 33.59 21.48 6.67
C GLU A 30 32.99 22.63 5.84
N SER A 31 33.33 22.72 4.55
CA SER A 31 32.82 23.75 3.67
C SER A 31 31.42 23.45 3.14
N ASP A 32 30.68 24.47 2.73
CA ASP A 32 29.34 24.30 2.18
C ASP A 32 29.34 23.52 0.86
N VAL A 33 30.37 23.67 0.04
CA VAL A 33 30.54 22.89 -1.21
C VAL A 33 30.76 21.42 -0.90
N GLU A 34 31.59 21.07 0.09
CA GLU A 34 31.81 19.69 0.51
C GLU A 34 30.54 19.07 1.08
N LYS A 35 29.80 19.81 1.91
CA LYS A 35 28.50 19.38 2.47
C LYS A 35 27.48 19.11 1.37
N GLN A 36 27.36 20.02 0.39
CA GLN A 36 26.47 19.85 -0.75
C GLN A 36 26.85 18.65 -1.60
N SER A 37 28.14 18.49 -1.92
CA SER A 37 28.65 17.37 -2.71
C SER A 37 28.43 16.03 -2.00
N TYR A 38 28.73 15.96 -0.71
CA TYR A 38 28.50 14.77 0.12
C TYR A 38 27.01 14.43 0.21
N SER A 39 26.13 15.44 0.37
CA SER A 39 24.69 15.26 0.44
C SER A 39 24.11 14.67 -0.84
N MET A 40 24.63 15.05 -2.02
CA MET A 40 24.24 14.44 -3.30
C MET A 40 24.58 12.94 -3.32
N GLY A 41 25.81 12.59 -2.94
CA GLY A 41 26.23 11.19 -2.87
C GLY A 41 25.42 10.37 -1.85
N ALA A 42 25.20 10.93 -0.65
CA ALA A 42 24.43 10.30 0.40
C ALA A 42 22.96 10.08 -0.02
N SER A 43 22.37 11.02 -0.74
CA SER A 43 21.00 10.89 -1.27
C SER A 43 20.88 9.72 -2.26
N ILE A 44 21.81 9.62 -3.20
CA ILE A 44 21.87 8.51 -4.16
C ILE A 44 22.09 7.18 -3.43
N GLY A 45 23.02 7.17 -2.46
CA GLY A 45 23.31 5.99 -1.65
C GLY A 45 22.08 5.50 -0.87
N ASN A 46 21.31 6.40 -0.25
CA ASN A 46 20.07 6.06 0.44
C ASN A 46 19.01 5.49 -0.51
N TYR A 47 18.86 6.07 -1.70
CA TYR A 47 17.96 5.53 -2.72
C TYR A 47 18.36 4.11 -3.13
N LEU A 48 19.63 3.88 -3.45
CA LEU A 48 20.12 2.55 -3.81
C LEU A 48 19.98 1.55 -2.67
N SER A 49 20.26 1.96 -1.43
CA SER A 49 20.08 1.12 -0.25
C SER A 49 18.62 0.66 -0.09
N SER A 50 17.67 1.58 -0.26
CA SER A 50 16.24 1.26 -0.23
C SER A 50 15.84 0.27 -1.35
N GLN A 51 16.34 0.49 -2.57
CA GLN A 51 16.09 -0.42 -3.70
C GLN A 51 16.68 -1.82 -3.46
N ILE A 52 17.90 -1.89 -2.94
CA ILE A 52 18.56 -3.15 -2.58
C ILE A 52 17.75 -3.89 -1.52
N TYR A 53 17.34 -3.19 -0.46
CA TYR A 53 16.53 -3.75 0.61
C TYR A 53 15.23 -4.34 0.08
N ASN A 54 14.46 -3.57 -0.70
CA ASN A 54 13.19 -4.01 -1.25
C ASN A 54 13.33 -5.26 -2.14
N GLN A 55 14.37 -5.29 -2.99
CA GLN A 55 14.62 -6.45 -3.84
C GLN A 55 15.08 -7.68 -3.05
N THR A 56 15.84 -7.48 -1.98
CA THR A 56 16.28 -8.57 -1.10
C THR A 56 15.10 -9.16 -0.33
N GLU A 57 14.16 -8.31 0.11
CA GLU A 57 12.90 -8.74 0.74
C GLU A 57 12.02 -9.59 -0.20
N LEU A 58 12.15 -9.39 -1.52
CA LEU A 58 11.52 -10.27 -2.51
C LEU A 58 12.28 -11.60 -2.72
N GLY A 59 13.46 -11.77 -2.11
CA GLY A 59 14.31 -12.94 -2.29
C GLY A 59 15.33 -12.83 -3.43
N ALA A 60 15.46 -11.66 -4.07
CA ALA A 60 16.43 -11.47 -5.13
C ALA A 60 17.86 -11.33 -4.57
N GLN A 61 18.82 -12.05 -5.16
CA GLN A 61 20.21 -11.92 -4.77
C GLN A 61 20.84 -10.67 -5.39
N ILE A 62 21.60 -9.93 -4.59
CA ILE A 62 22.33 -8.73 -5.02
C ILE A 62 23.75 -8.76 -4.44
N ASN A 63 24.74 -8.50 -5.30
CA ASN A 63 26.08 -8.20 -4.84
C ASN A 63 26.23 -6.69 -4.66
N VAL A 64 26.08 -6.23 -3.43
CA VAL A 64 26.11 -4.80 -3.07
C VAL A 64 27.44 -4.14 -3.46
N GLN A 65 28.56 -4.86 -3.34
CA GLN A 65 29.87 -4.30 -3.73
C GLN A 65 29.92 -4.01 -5.23
N LEU A 66 29.40 -4.91 -6.08
CA LEU A 66 29.35 -4.66 -7.52
C LEU A 66 28.39 -3.50 -7.90
N VAL A 67 27.33 -3.26 -7.11
CA VAL A 67 26.47 -2.07 -7.29
C VAL A 67 27.28 -0.80 -7.01
N ILE A 68 28.07 -0.77 -5.93
CA ILE A 68 28.93 0.35 -5.58
C ILE A 68 30.00 0.58 -6.66
N ASP A 69 30.68 -0.49 -7.08
CA ASP A 69 31.70 -0.43 -8.13
C ASP A 69 31.14 0.10 -9.45
N GLY A 70 29.94 -0.35 -9.83
CA GLY A 70 29.25 0.11 -11.04
C GLY A 70 28.90 1.60 -10.99
N VAL A 71 28.48 2.12 -9.83
CA VAL A 71 28.24 3.57 -9.64
C VAL A 71 29.56 4.36 -9.80
N ILE A 72 30.65 3.88 -9.20
CA ILE A 72 31.96 4.52 -9.27
C ILE A 72 32.48 4.51 -10.72
N ASP A 73 32.38 3.37 -11.39
CA ASP A 73 32.84 3.22 -12.79
C ASP A 73 32.05 4.16 -13.72
N ALA A 74 30.70 4.24 -13.50
CA ALA A 74 29.85 5.14 -14.27
C ALA A 74 30.22 6.63 -14.09
N LEU A 75 30.51 7.07 -12.85
CA LEU A 75 30.94 8.44 -12.57
C LEU A 75 32.30 8.79 -13.22
N LYS A 76 33.13 7.78 -13.45
CA LYS A 76 34.45 7.93 -14.10
C LYS A 76 34.40 7.74 -15.62
N ASN A 77 33.27 7.34 -16.19
CA ASN A 77 33.13 6.88 -17.58
C ASN A 77 34.01 5.65 -17.90
N GLU A 78 34.15 4.74 -16.93
CA GLU A 78 34.99 3.51 -17.02
C GLU A 78 34.13 2.25 -16.91
N GLN A 79 32.84 2.30 -17.36
CA GLN A 79 31.92 1.17 -17.27
C GLN A 79 32.51 -0.08 -17.96
N LYS A 80 32.31 -1.23 -17.30
CA LYS A 80 32.80 -2.54 -17.78
C LYS A 80 31.84 -3.24 -18.75
N MET A 81 30.67 -2.64 -18.99
CA MET A 81 29.60 -3.15 -19.83
C MET A 81 29.18 -2.08 -20.82
N SER A 82 28.70 -2.49 -21.99
CA SER A 82 28.07 -1.57 -22.95
C SER A 82 26.71 -1.10 -22.42
N ASP A 83 26.22 0.04 -22.91
CA ASP A 83 24.88 0.54 -22.55
C ASP A 83 23.77 -0.46 -22.96
N GLU A 84 23.96 -1.19 -24.06
CA GLU A 84 23.04 -2.23 -24.54
C GLU A 84 22.99 -3.42 -23.56
N ASP A 85 24.15 -3.88 -23.08
CA ASP A 85 24.23 -4.96 -22.10
C ASP A 85 23.59 -4.52 -20.77
N VAL A 86 23.89 -3.29 -20.32
CA VAL A 86 23.29 -2.73 -19.08
C VAL A 86 21.75 -2.77 -19.18
N LEU A 87 21.17 -2.30 -20.29
CA LEU A 87 19.73 -2.32 -20.51
C LEU A 87 19.17 -3.74 -20.53
N THR A 88 19.86 -4.67 -21.19
CA THR A 88 19.45 -6.07 -21.26
C THR A 88 19.36 -6.69 -19.86
N TYR A 89 20.43 -6.58 -19.06
CA TYR A 89 20.45 -7.13 -17.70
C TYR A 89 19.49 -6.42 -16.74
N LEU A 90 19.19 -5.13 -16.95
CA LEU A 90 18.14 -4.44 -16.17
C LEU A 90 16.73 -4.94 -16.53
N ASN A 91 16.47 -5.25 -17.80
CA ASN A 91 15.21 -5.85 -18.22
C ASN A 91 15.04 -7.25 -17.63
N ASP A 92 16.05 -8.12 -17.76
CA ASP A 92 16.04 -9.46 -17.16
C ASP A 92 15.82 -9.38 -15.63
N ARG A 93 16.46 -8.40 -14.99
CA ARG A 93 16.27 -8.12 -13.57
C ARG A 93 14.83 -7.74 -13.24
N SER A 94 14.24 -6.87 -14.06
CA SER A 94 12.83 -6.44 -13.87
C SER A 94 11.88 -7.62 -13.99
N GLU A 95 12.08 -8.50 -14.98
CA GLU A 95 11.27 -9.71 -15.15
C GLU A 95 11.40 -10.66 -13.94
N LEU A 96 12.62 -10.87 -13.46
CA LEU A 96 12.87 -11.67 -12.25
C LEU A 96 12.14 -11.09 -11.03
N LEU A 97 12.23 -9.78 -10.81
CA LEU A 97 11.57 -9.11 -9.67
C LEU A 97 10.05 -9.21 -9.77
N ASN A 98 9.47 -9.06 -10.96
CA ASN A 98 8.05 -9.26 -11.19
C ASN A 98 7.60 -10.70 -10.86
N LEU A 99 8.40 -11.68 -11.27
CA LEU A 99 8.14 -13.09 -10.95
C LEU A 99 8.18 -13.34 -9.44
N LEU A 100 9.23 -12.88 -8.76
CA LEU A 100 9.41 -13.04 -7.31
C LEU A 100 8.28 -12.33 -6.54
N SER A 101 7.90 -11.12 -6.95
CA SER A 101 6.79 -10.38 -6.36
C SER A 101 5.47 -11.14 -6.51
N SER A 102 5.18 -11.65 -7.71
CA SER A 102 3.98 -12.45 -7.96
C SER A 102 3.94 -13.71 -7.11
N GLN A 103 5.05 -14.43 -7.01
CA GLN A 103 5.15 -15.62 -6.17
C GLN A 103 4.94 -15.30 -4.68
N LYS A 104 5.54 -14.21 -4.19
CA LYS A 104 5.37 -13.75 -2.80
C LYS A 104 3.91 -13.39 -2.51
N MET A 105 3.26 -12.66 -3.42
CA MET A 105 1.84 -12.31 -3.28
C MET A 105 0.93 -13.54 -3.28
N GLN A 106 1.19 -14.51 -4.16
CA GLN A 106 0.44 -15.77 -4.18
C GLN A 106 0.61 -16.57 -2.88
N GLN A 107 1.83 -16.61 -2.35
CA GLN A 107 2.11 -17.26 -1.07
C GLN A 107 1.34 -16.59 0.07
N ILE A 108 1.39 -15.26 0.16
CA ILE A 108 0.66 -14.48 1.16
C ILE A 108 -0.86 -14.71 1.05
N ALA A 109 -1.41 -14.68 -0.17
CA ALA A 109 -2.84 -14.94 -0.39
C ALA A 109 -3.26 -16.35 0.05
N LEU A 110 -2.42 -17.36 -0.23
CA LEU A 110 -2.68 -18.73 0.20
C LEU A 110 -2.69 -18.88 1.73
N GLU A 111 -1.74 -18.25 2.40
CA GLU A 111 -1.65 -18.23 3.86
C GLU A 111 -2.84 -17.47 4.47
N SER A 112 -3.18 -16.31 3.91
CA SER A 112 -4.34 -15.51 4.32
C SER A 112 -5.64 -16.27 4.15
N LYS A 113 -5.81 -16.95 3.01
CA LYS A 113 -6.99 -17.79 2.77
C LYS A 113 -7.12 -18.89 3.82
N LYS A 114 -6.03 -19.60 4.10
CA LYS A 114 -6.03 -20.69 5.10
C LYS A 114 -6.39 -20.15 6.48
N ALA A 115 -5.81 -19.01 6.88
CA ALA A 115 -6.11 -18.39 8.17
C ALA A 115 -7.56 -17.89 8.23
N SER A 116 -8.07 -17.29 7.14
CA SER A 116 -9.44 -16.80 7.02
C SER A 116 -10.47 -17.93 7.10
N ASP A 117 -10.26 -19.01 6.34
CA ASP A 117 -11.15 -20.18 6.37
C ASP A 117 -11.22 -20.80 7.76
N ALA A 118 -10.08 -20.98 8.43
CA ALA A 118 -10.03 -21.48 9.79
C ALA A 118 -10.75 -20.58 10.78
N PHE A 119 -10.50 -19.27 10.71
CA PHE A 119 -11.15 -18.27 11.55
C PHE A 119 -12.67 -18.28 11.35
N LEU A 120 -13.17 -18.29 10.10
CA LEU A 120 -14.60 -18.28 9.83
C LEU A 120 -15.31 -19.55 10.33
N VAL A 121 -14.63 -20.71 10.25
CA VAL A 121 -15.14 -21.98 10.82
C VAL A 121 -15.24 -21.90 12.33
N GLU A 122 -14.24 -21.35 12.99
CA GLU A 122 -14.22 -21.20 14.46
C GLU A 122 -15.25 -20.12 14.91
N ASN A 123 -15.28 -18.99 14.21
CA ASN A 123 -16.10 -17.86 14.60
C ASN A 123 -17.60 -18.16 14.55
N LYS A 124 -18.06 -18.88 13.49
CA LYS A 124 -19.47 -19.26 13.37
C LYS A 124 -19.96 -20.21 14.48
N ALA A 125 -19.03 -20.89 15.16
CA ALA A 125 -19.36 -21.80 16.28
C ALA A 125 -19.44 -21.09 17.64
N LYS A 126 -19.09 -19.80 17.71
CA LYS A 126 -19.15 -19.02 18.95
C LYS A 126 -20.60 -18.67 19.31
N ASP A 127 -20.88 -18.68 20.60
CA ASP A 127 -22.20 -18.24 21.10
C ASP A 127 -22.44 -16.77 20.71
N GLY A 128 -23.67 -16.49 20.26
CA GLY A 128 -24.08 -15.15 19.83
C GLY A 128 -23.77 -14.79 18.38
N VAL A 129 -22.91 -15.55 17.69
CA VAL A 129 -22.61 -15.35 16.28
C VAL A 129 -23.72 -15.93 15.41
N LYS A 130 -24.19 -15.14 14.47
CA LYS A 130 -25.17 -15.51 13.44
C LYS A 130 -24.54 -15.50 12.07
N VAL A 131 -25.05 -16.35 11.17
CA VAL A 131 -24.55 -16.46 9.78
C VAL A 131 -25.72 -16.21 8.84
N THR A 132 -25.51 -15.35 7.86
CA THR A 132 -26.50 -15.08 6.81
C THR A 132 -26.40 -16.06 5.65
N GLY A 133 -27.33 -15.98 4.70
CA GLY A 133 -27.32 -16.84 3.52
C GLY A 133 -26.12 -16.61 2.58
N SER A 134 -25.50 -15.43 2.60
CA SER A 134 -24.28 -15.10 1.83
C SER A 134 -23.00 -15.60 2.50
N GLY A 135 -23.07 -16.00 3.77
CA GLY A 135 -21.90 -16.39 4.57
C GLY A 135 -21.35 -15.26 5.46
N LEU A 136 -21.93 -14.07 5.43
CA LEU A 136 -21.60 -13.00 6.38
C LEU A 136 -21.87 -13.50 7.80
N GLN A 137 -20.90 -13.34 8.71
CA GLN A 137 -21.06 -13.66 10.12
C GLN A 137 -21.16 -12.37 10.92
N TYR A 138 -22.05 -12.32 11.89
CA TYR A 138 -22.18 -11.15 12.75
C TYR A 138 -22.55 -11.49 14.19
N GLU A 139 -22.07 -10.67 15.10
CA GLU A 139 -22.38 -10.68 16.51
C GLU A 139 -22.96 -9.32 16.91
N VAL A 140 -24.01 -9.33 17.72
CA VAL A 140 -24.63 -8.11 18.25
C VAL A 140 -23.97 -7.76 19.58
N ILE A 141 -23.10 -6.75 19.58
CA ILE A 141 -22.45 -6.25 20.80
C ILE A 141 -23.44 -5.36 21.58
N LYS A 142 -24.09 -4.46 20.86
CA LYS A 142 -25.12 -3.57 21.39
C LYS A 142 -26.24 -3.44 20.37
N MET A 143 -27.48 -3.65 20.80
CA MET A 143 -28.64 -3.42 19.95
C MET A 143 -29.11 -1.98 20.10
N GLY A 144 -29.30 -1.28 19.00
CA GLY A 144 -29.92 0.03 18.93
C GLY A 144 -31.43 -0.05 18.81
N GLU A 145 -32.08 1.09 18.93
CA GLU A 145 -33.56 1.20 18.88
C GLU A 145 -34.08 1.99 17.66
N GLY A 146 -33.15 2.55 16.84
CA GLY A 146 -33.50 3.35 15.69
C GLY A 146 -33.94 2.54 14.48
N LYS A 147 -34.12 3.19 13.34
CA LYS A 147 -34.46 2.53 12.07
C LYS A 147 -33.26 1.79 11.50
N LYS A 148 -33.56 0.78 10.67
CA LYS A 148 -32.51 0.10 9.86
C LYS A 148 -32.33 0.84 8.55
N PRO A 149 -31.09 0.88 8.00
CA PRO A 149 -30.84 1.47 6.71
C PRO A 149 -31.54 0.76 5.55
N ASN A 150 -32.02 1.56 4.59
CA ASN A 150 -32.39 1.07 3.25
C ASN A 150 -31.13 1.00 2.36
N PRO A 151 -31.14 0.23 1.27
CA PRO A 151 -29.97 0.10 0.38
C PRO A 151 -29.41 1.42 -0.13
N GLU A 152 -30.29 2.39 -0.43
CA GLU A 152 -29.93 3.72 -0.98
C GLU A 152 -29.56 4.77 0.08
N ASP A 153 -29.68 4.44 1.35
CA ASP A 153 -29.41 5.40 2.43
C ASP A 153 -27.94 5.79 2.50
N VAL A 154 -27.72 6.99 3.02
CA VAL A 154 -26.40 7.45 3.44
C VAL A 154 -26.26 7.15 4.92
N VAL A 155 -25.23 6.41 5.26
CA VAL A 155 -24.95 5.98 6.63
C VAL A 155 -23.83 6.77 7.25
N THR A 156 -23.89 6.97 8.56
CA THR A 156 -22.82 7.53 9.40
C THR A 156 -22.42 6.46 10.39
N VAL A 157 -21.16 6.07 10.37
CA VAL A 157 -20.60 4.98 11.19
C VAL A 157 -19.30 5.36 11.86
N LYS A 158 -18.99 4.69 12.97
CA LYS A 158 -17.62 4.53 13.47
C LYS A 158 -17.24 3.07 13.32
N TYR A 159 -15.99 2.81 12.99
CA TYR A 159 -15.57 1.42 12.83
C TYR A 159 -14.07 1.21 13.11
N LYS A 160 -13.76 -0.05 13.35
CA LYS A 160 -12.40 -0.57 13.36
C LYS A 160 -12.36 -1.84 12.54
N GLY A 161 -11.49 -1.86 11.52
CA GLY A 161 -11.23 -3.00 10.64
C GLY A 161 -9.92 -3.70 10.99
N THR A 162 -9.97 -5.01 11.16
CA THR A 162 -8.79 -5.83 11.43
C THR A 162 -8.76 -7.06 10.53
N LEU A 163 -7.56 -7.53 10.22
CA LEU A 163 -7.33 -8.85 9.67
C LEU A 163 -7.54 -9.92 10.74
N VAL A 164 -7.53 -11.20 10.34
CA VAL A 164 -7.75 -12.32 11.25
C VAL A 164 -6.63 -12.51 12.28
N ASP A 165 -5.44 -11.98 12.01
CA ASP A 165 -4.29 -11.96 12.94
C ASP A 165 -4.34 -10.80 13.94
N GLY A 166 -5.34 -9.91 13.83
CA GLY A 166 -5.52 -8.73 14.66
C GLY A 166 -4.85 -7.46 14.13
N THR A 167 -4.16 -7.52 12.99
CA THR A 167 -3.59 -6.34 12.34
C THR A 167 -4.70 -5.36 11.97
N VAL A 168 -4.61 -4.13 12.47
CA VAL A 168 -5.55 -3.04 12.13
C VAL A 168 -5.16 -2.51 10.75
N PHE A 169 -6.07 -2.59 9.78
CA PHE A 169 -5.83 -2.02 8.45
C PHE A 169 -6.58 -0.70 8.22
N ASP A 170 -7.65 -0.46 9.00
CA ASP A 170 -8.40 0.79 8.93
C ASP A 170 -9.23 1.01 10.22
N GLU A 171 -9.28 2.24 10.70
CA GLU A 171 -10.13 2.61 11.83
C GLU A 171 -10.50 4.10 11.78
N THR A 172 -11.64 4.46 12.34
CA THR A 172 -12.09 5.85 12.41
C THR A 172 -12.14 6.33 13.85
N THR A 173 -11.59 7.51 14.12
CA THR A 173 -11.76 8.23 15.40
C THR A 173 -13.07 9.01 15.41
N ASP A 174 -13.38 9.69 14.30
CA ASP A 174 -14.61 10.46 14.11
C ASP A 174 -15.57 9.70 13.20
N PRO A 175 -16.91 9.92 13.34
CA PRO A 175 -17.88 9.28 12.47
C PRO A 175 -17.68 9.66 11.00
N VAL A 176 -17.65 8.67 10.12
CA VAL A 176 -17.56 8.86 8.66
C VAL A 176 -18.91 8.62 8.01
N ARG A 177 -19.14 9.33 6.89
CA ARG A 177 -20.43 9.33 6.18
C ARG A 177 -20.23 8.92 4.72
N PHE A 178 -20.99 7.93 4.25
CA PHE A 178 -20.95 7.47 2.87
C PHE A 178 -22.28 6.87 2.42
N ALA A 179 -22.49 6.75 1.11
CA ALA A 179 -23.65 6.06 0.56
C ALA A 179 -23.46 4.54 0.70
N LEU A 180 -24.44 3.85 1.28
CA LEU A 180 -24.35 2.41 1.59
C LEU A 180 -24.05 1.56 0.33
N LEU A 181 -24.59 1.92 -0.82
CA LEU A 181 -24.35 1.27 -2.11
C LEU A 181 -22.88 1.32 -2.59
N THR A 182 -22.05 2.18 -2.00
CA THR A 182 -20.60 2.27 -2.38
C THR A 182 -19.69 1.41 -1.51
N ALA A 183 -20.25 0.77 -0.49
CA ALA A 183 -19.53 -0.10 0.42
C ALA A 183 -19.29 -1.50 -0.21
N ILE A 184 -18.40 -2.29 0.40
CA ILE A 184 -18.25 -3.71 0.08
C ILE A 184 -19.55 -4.46 0.42
N ALA A 185 -19.82 -5.56 -0.29
CA ALA A 185 -21.07 -6.30 -0.17
C ALA A 185 -21.38 -6.72 1.28
N GLY A 186 -20.37 -7.14 2.04
CA GLY A 186 -20.52 -7.50 3.45
C GLY A 186 -20.97 -6.34 4.34
N TRP A 187 -20.57 -5.12 4.02
CA TRP A 187 -21.05 -3.91 4.72
C TRP A 187 -22.45 -3.53 4.31
N GLU A 188 -22.76 -3.57 3.01
CA GLU A 188 -24.12 -3.30 2.52
C GLU A 188 -25.13 -4.24 3.19
N GLU A 189 -24.83 -5.52 3.23
CA GLU A 189 -25.69 -6.52 3.89
C GLU A 189 -25.73 -6.32 5.41
N GLY A 190 -24.54 -6.18 6.04
CA GLY A 190 -24.41 -6.12 7.50
C GLY A 190 -25.07 -4.89 8.11
N LEU A 191 -24.84 -3.70 7.54
CA LEU A 191 -25.43 -2.45 8.06
C LEU A 191 -26.94 -2.43 7.96
N ARG A 192 -27.54 -3.09 6.98
CA ARG A 192 -29.01 -3.24 6.86
C ARG A 192 -29.63 -4.13 7.94
N LEU A 193 -28.81 -4.91 8.66
CA LEU A 193 -29.25 -5.67 9.83
C LEU A 193 -29.28 -4.81 11.10
N MET A 194 -28.54 -3.70 11.13
CA MET A 194 -28.32 -2.86 12.30
C MET A 194 -29.39 -1.77 12.45
N PRO A 195 -30.17 -1.71 13.54
CA PRO A 195 -30.84 -0.47 13.90
C PRO A 195 -29.86 0.65 14.26
N GLU A 196 -30.19 1.92 14.00
CA GLU A 196 -29.37 3.06 14.45
C GLU A 196 -29.11 2.98 15.98
N GLY A 197 -27.88 3.30 16.39
CA GLY A 197 -27.38 3.19 17.76
C GLY A 197 -26.85 1.80 18.12
N SER A 198 -26.81 0.86 17.15
CA SER A 198 -26.25 -0.47 17.33
C SER A 198 -24.73 -0.46 17.21
N THR A 199 -24.10 -1.43 17.87
CA THR A 199 -22.71 -1.84 17.63
C THR A 199 -22.69 -3.33 17.32
N PHE A 200 -22.21 -3.69 16.13
CA PHE A 200 -22.08 -5.07 15.68
C PHE A 200 -20.62 -5.37 15.37
N ARG A 201 -20.27 -6.64 15.51
CA ARG A 201 -19.01 -7.18 14.98
C ARG A 201 -19.34 -8.05 13.78
N PHE A 202 -18.70 -7.76 12.65
CA PHE A 202 -18.81 -8.53 11.42
C PHE A 202 -17.55 -9.34 11.19
N ALA A 203 -17.69 -10.58 10.73
CA ALA A 203 -16.64 -11.34 10.08
C ALA A 203 -17.09 -11.58 8.64
N ILE A 204 -16.42 -10.93 7.71
CA ILE A 204 -16.80 -10.82 6.31
C ILE A 204 -15.89 -11.73 5.50
N PRO A 205 -16.38 -12.78 4.85
CA PRO A 205 -15.61 -13.59 3.91
C PRO A 205 -15.06 -12.72 2.78
N SER A 206 -13.93 -13.11 2.19
CA SER A 206 -13.27 -12.34 1.13
C SER A 206 -14.18 -12.06 -0.08
N GLU A 207 -15.08 -13.01 -0.41
CA GLU A 207 -16.04 -12.88 -1.50
C GLU A 207 -17.05 -11.73 -1.30
N LEU A 208 -17.26 -11.32 -0.06
CA LEU A 208 -18.12 -10.18 0.32
C LEU A 208 -17.29 -8.91 0.61
N ALA A 209 -15.99 -8.97 0.40
CA ALA A 209 -15.02 -7.89 0.64
C ALA A 209 -14.21 -7.59 -0.63
N TYR A 210 -12.91 -7.88 -0.63
CA TYR A 210 -12.00 -7.55 -1.73
C TYR A 210 -11.58 -8.75 -2.59
N GLY A 211 -12.16 -9.93 -2.36
CA GLY A 211 -11.96 -11.12 -3.17
C GLY A 211 -10.52 -11.60 -3.22
N LYS A 212 -10.16 -12.17 -4.39
CA LYS A 212 -8.82 -12.75 -4.64
C LYS A 212 -7.73 -11.72 -4.85
N ASP A 213 -8.10 -10.51 -5.26
CA ASP A 213 -7.15 -9.47 -5.62
C ASP A 213 -6.67 -8.69 -4.39
N GLY A 214 -7.47 -8.67 -3.30
CA GLY A 214 -7.19 -7.83 -2.13
C GLY A 214 -7.35 -6.34 -2.41
N ALA A 215 -6.86 -5.49 -1.51
CA ALA A 215 -6.87 -4.04 -1.70
C ALA A 215 -5.80 -3.38 -0.81
N GLY A 216 -4.88 -2.61 -1.40
CA GLY A 216 -3.80 -1.97 -0.64
C GLY A 216 -2.99 -2.98 0.16
N ASP A 217 -2.96 -2.83 1.49
CA ASP A 217 -2.27 -3.74 2.41
C ASP A 217 -3.09 -4.98 2.79
N ILE A 218 -4.33 -5.12 2.30
CA ILE A 218 -5.18 -6.29 2.53
C ILE A 218 -4.85 -7.35 1.47
N PRO A 219 -4.29 -8.50 1.87
CA PRO A 219 -3.99 -9.58 0.93
C PRO A 219 -5.26 -10.15 0.27
N GLY A 220 -5.09 -10.77 -0.89
CA GLY A 220 -6.17 -11.52 -1.53
C GLY A 220 -6.67 -12.67 -0.66
N ASP A 221 -7.92 -13.08 -0.87
CA ASP A 221 -8.61 -14.17 -0.17
C ASP A 221 -8.66 -13.99 1.37
N THR A 222 -8.60 -12.74 1.86
CA THR A 222 -8.56 -12.41 3.28
C THR A 222 -9.97 -12.09 3.81
N ALA A 223 -10.40 -12.77 4.88
CA ALA A 223 -11.58 -12.41 5.63
C ALA A 223 -11.30 -11.17 6.50
N LEU A 224 -12.27 -10.26 6.58
CA LEU A 224 -12.16 -9.01 7.32
C LEU A 224 -13.03 -9.06 8.57
N ILE A 225 -12.51 -8.50 9.65
CA ILE A 225 -13.25 -8.34 10.90
C ILE A 225 -13.48 -6.85 11.10
N PHE A 226 -14.74 -6.46 11.27
CA PHE A 226 -15.11 -5.09 11.58
C PHE A 226 -15.94 -5.03 12.85
N GLU A 227 -15.58 -4.12 13.74
CA GLU A 227 -16.49 -3.65 14.77
C GLU A 227 -17.05 -2.30 14.31
N VAL A 228 -18.38 -2.23 14.19
CA VAL A 228 -19.06 -1.08 13.57
C VAL A 228 -20.14 -0.57 14.49
N GLU A 229 -20.12 0.73 14.76
CA GLU A 229 -21.21 1.49 15.39
C GLU A 229 -21.98 2.23 14.29
N LEU A 230 -23.25 1.90 14.10
CA LEU A 230 -24.16 2.65 13.23
C LEU A 230 -24.74 3.85 13.99
N VAL A 231 -24.21 5.04 13.71
CA VAL A 231 -24.63 6.27 14.38
C VAL A 231 -25.93 6.80 13.80
N LYS A 232 -26.06 6.82 12.45
CA LYS A 232 -27.21 7.38 11.75
C LYS A 232 -27.37 6.78 10.36
N SER A 233 -28.64 6.77 9.86
CA SER A 233 -29.00 6.44 8.49
C SER A 233 -30.00 7.48 7.97
N GLU A 234 -29.74 8.03 6.78
CA GLU A 234 -30.56 9.09 6.18
C GLU A 234 -30.85 8.76 4.71
N ALA A 235 -32.07 9.04 4.26
CA ALA A 235 -32.36 8.98 2.84
C ALA A 235 -31.42 9.92 2.05
N PRO A 236 -31.01 9.56 0.82
CA PRO A 236 -30.18 10.42 -0.01
C PRO A 236 -30.90 11.74 -0.25
N SER A 237 -30.15 12.86 -0.19
CA SER A 237 -30.73 14.19 -0.49
C SER A 237 -31.22 14.24 -1.94
N GLU A 238 -32.30 14.97 -2.21
CA GLU A 238 -32.86 15.09 -3.57
C GLU A 238 -31.84 15.59 -4.61
N ASN A 239 -30.87 16.40 -4.18
CA ASN A 239 -29.77 16.87 -5.04
C ASN A 239 -28.73 15.77 -5.36
N ALA A 240 -28.67 14.70 -4.59
CA ALA A 240 -27.75 13.57 -4.85
C ALA A 240 -28.31 12.58 -5.88
N LYS A 241 -29.62 12.58 -6.13
CA LYS A 241 -30.27 11.72 -7.15
C LYS A 241 -29.88 12.08 -8.59
N GLY A 242 -29.31 13.26 -8.82
CA GLY A 242 -28.92 13.73 -10.16
C GLY A 242 -27.42 13.75 -10.45
N MET A 243 -26.58 13.68 -9.43
CA MET A 243 -25.13 13.51 -9.59
C MET A 243 -24.83 12.04 -9.39
N GLY A 244 -24.51 11.34 -10.47
CA GLY A 244 -23.96 10.00 -10.36
C GLY A 244 -22.82 10.04 -9.34
N LEU A 245 -22.98 9.32 -8.24
CA LEU A 245 -21.97 9.16 -7.19
C LEU A 245 -20.77 8.37 -7.77
N THR A 246 -20.07 8.97 -8.71
CA THR A 246 -18.81 8.48 -9.24
C THR A 246 -17.71 8.90 -8.28
N GLY A 247 -17.25 7.97 -7.44
CA GLY A 247 -15.91 8.02 -6.94
C GLY A 247 -15.66 8.38 -5.49
N MET A 248 -16.45 7.82 -4.56
CA MET A 248 -15.97 7.65 -3.18
C MET A 248 -16.19 6.19 -2.76
N GLY A 249 -15.51 5.29 -3.45
CA GLY A 249 -15.26 3.95 -2.91
C GLY A 249 -14.29 4.05 -1.72
N MET A 250 -14.29 3.08 -0.82
CA MET A 250 -13.36 3.01 0.31
C MET A 250 -11.87 3.18 -0.08
N ASN A 251 -11.54 3.03 -1.38
CA ASN A 251 -10.22 3.38 -1.94
C ASN A 251 -9.82 4.87 -1.78
N GLY A 252 -10.78 5.77 -1.52
CA GLY A 252 -10.49 7.18 -1.22
C GLY A 252 -10.24 7.44 0.28
N MET A 253 -10.53 6.49 1.15
CA MET A 253 -10.29 6.61 2.60
C MET A 253 -8.94 6.05 3.04
N MET A 254 -8.28 5.21 2.23
CA MET A 254 -6.96 4.62 2.52
C MET A 254 -5.76 5.50 2.14
N GLY A 255 -5.96 6.76 1.81
CA GLY A 255 -4.88 7.61 1.30
C GLY A 255 -4.71 8.91 2.04
N SER A 256 -4.17 8.90 3.23
CA SER A 256 -3.32 9.99 3.77
C SER A 256 -2.91 9.70 5.21
N HIS A 257 -1.85 8.97 5.37
CA HIS A 257 -0.97 9.10 6.55
C HIS A 257 0.47 9.04 6.09
#